data_5e1b01a099fcf45233154b24576462da
#
_entry.id   5e1b01a099fcf45233154b24576462da
#
_cell.length_a   1.000
_cell.length_b   1.000
_cell.length_c   1.000
_cell.angle_alpha   90.00
_cell.angle_beta   90.00
_cell.angle_gamma   90.00
#
_symmetry.space_group_name_H-M   'P 1'
#
loop_
_entity.id
_entity.type
_entity.pdbx_description
1 polymer ?
#
loop_
_entity_poly.entity_id
_entity_poly.type
_entity_poly.pdbx_seq_one_letter_code
_entity_poly.pdbx_strand_id
1 'polypeptide(L)'
;MERLADLLPQTVRQFGLEDQLDQASAAAAWLRLIEERVPAAVGACRLTDLSYGIATIETDEPIVTQEIRLRGPELLTVLRGAIRTPIRQLRVTTRHV
;
A
#
# COMPACT_ATOMS: atom_id res chain seq x y z
N MET A 1 -17.24 -32.22 10.01
CA MET A 1 -17.94 -30.96 10.27
C MET A 1 -16.99 -29.83 10.61
N GLU A 2 -16.07 -30.07 11.52
CA GLU A 2 -15.07 -29.07 11.86
C GLU A 2 -14.26 -28.62 10.66
N ARG A 3 -13.97 -29.53 9.76
CA ARG A 3 -13.20 -29.22 8.57
C ARG A 3 -13.90 -28.25 7.64
N LEU A 4 -15.22 -28.35 7.57
CA LEU A 4 -15.98 -27.41 6.74
C LEU A 4 -15.94 -26.02 7.34
N ALA A 5 -16.02 -25.93 8.66
CA ALA A 5 -15.94 -24.66 9.35
C ALA A 5 -14.55 -24.03 9.19
N ASP A 6 -13.50 -24.88 9.14
CA ASP A 6 -12.14 -24.38 8.94
C ASP A 6 -11.87 -24.00 7.50
N LEU A 7 -12.42 -24.75 6.55
CA LEU A 7 -12.19 -24.48 5.14
C LEU A 7 -12.82 -23.17 4.68
N LEU A 8 -14.01 -22.86 5.17
CA LEU A 8 -14.69 -21.63 4.78
C LEU A 8 -13.88 -20.38 5.12
N PRO A 9 -13.38 -20.23 6.35
CA PRO A 9 -12.53 -19.07 6.66
C PRO A 9 -11.27 -19.01 5.83
N GLN A 10 -10.65 -20.15 5.56
CA GLN A 10 -9.44 -20.18 4.73
C GLN A 10 -9.74 -19.77 3.30
N THR A 11 -10.85 -20.21 2.76
CA THR A 11 -11.25 -19.86 1.41
C THR A 11 -11.48 -18.36 1.30
N VAL A 12 -12.17 -17.78 2.28
CA VAL A 12 -12.42 -16.35 2.30
C VAL A 12 -11.10 -15.58 2.38
N ARG A 13 -10.16 -16.05 3.19
CA ARG A 13 -8.85 -15.41 3.30
C ARG A 13 -8.11 -15.40 1.98
N GLN A 14 -8.10 -16.54 1.29
CA GLN A 14 -7.36 -16.67 0.04
C GLN A 14 -7.91 -15.80 -1.07
N PHE A 15 -9.22 -15.65 -1.13
CA PHE A 15 -9.86 -15.01 -2.28
C PHE A 15 -10.41 -13.62 -2.00
N GLY A 16 -10.32 -13.15 -0.76
CA GLY A 16 -10.87 -11.85 -0.45
C GLY A 16 -10.27 -11.22 0.78
N LEU A 17 -10.46 -11.87 1.93
CA LEU A 17 -10.08 -11.28 3.21
C LEU A 17 -8.57 -11.11 3.35
N GLU A 18 -7.80 -12.06 2.85
CA GLU A 18 -6.35 -12.00 2.94
C GLU A 18 -5.79 -10.84 2.11
N ASP A 19 -6.35 -10.63 0.91
CA ASP A 19 -5.97 -9.49 0.08
C ASP A 19 -6.29 -8.18 0.77
N GLN A 20 -7.44 -8.09 1.42
CA GLN A 20 -7.82 -6.89 2.16
C GLN A 20 -6.88 -6.63 3.34
N LEU A 21 -6.48 -7.68 4.04
CA LEU A 21 -5.53 -7.56 5.13
C LEU A 21 -4.16 -7.12 4.63
N ASP A 22 -3.72 -7.63 3.50
CA ASP A 22 -2.45 -7.23 2.91
C ASP A 22 -2.49 -5.77 2.48
N GLN A 23 -3.60 -5.32 1.91
CA GLN A 23 -3.74 -3.92 1.54
C GLN A 23 -3.76 -3.01 2.75
N ALA A 24 -4.48 -3.41 3.80
CA ALA A 24 -4.52 -2.63 5.04
C ALA A 24 -3.15 -2.56 5.70
N SER A 25 -2.42 -3.66 5.68
CA SER A 25 -1.07 -3.71 6.22
C SER A 25 -0.12 -2.84 5.41
N ALA A 26 -0.24 -2.87 4.09
CA ALA A 26 0.57 -2.04 3.21
C ALA A 26 0.25 -0.56 3.40
N ALA A 27 -1.02 -0.20 3.58
CA ALA A 27 -1.41 1.17 3.84
C ALA A 27 -0.82 1.70 5.14
N ALA A 28 -0.83 0.87 6.19
CA ALA A 28 -0.24 1.24 7.47
C ALA A 28 1.27 1.39 7.36
N ALA A 29 1.92 0.49 6.62
CA ALA A 29 3.37 0.57 6.41
C ALA A 29 3.73 1.83 5.63
N TRP A 30 2.93 2.17 4.62
CA TRP A 30 3.13 3.41 3.86
C TRP A 30 3.03 4.63 4.75
N LEU A 31 2.02 4.68 5.62
CA LEU A 31 1.85 5.82 6.52
C LEU A 31 3.07 6.00 7.42
N ARG A 32 3.58 4.92 8.01
CA ARG A 32 4.78 4.98 8.83
C ARG A 32 5.99 5.46 8.04
N LEU A 33 6.14 4.94 6.84
CA LEU A 33 7.24 5.29 5.96
C LEU A 33 7.23 6.80 5.67
N ILE A 34 6.06 7.34 5.35
CA ILE A 34 5.92 8.76 5.06
C ILE A 34 6.19 9.61 6.31
N GLU A 35 5.71 9.17 7.46
CA GLU A 35 6.00 9.88 8.72
C GLU A 35 7.49 9.99 8.97
N GLU A 36 8.24 8.96 8.63
CA GLU A 36 9.69 8.94 8.85
C GLU A 36 10.47 9.66 7.77
N ARG A 37 10.08 9.50 6.51
CA ARG A 37 10.88 9.95 5.36
C ARG A 37 10.42 11.25 4.74
N VAL A 38 9.10 11.47 4.71
CA VAL A 38 8.52 12.65 4.07
C VAL A 38 7.41 13.20 4.98
N PRO A 39 7.76 13.68 6.17
CA PRO A 39 6.73 14.10 7.13
C PRO A 39 5.81 15.19 6.62
N ALA A 40 6.27 16.03 5.69
CA ALA A 40 5.43 17.06 5.11
C ALA A 40 4.29 16.50 4.26
N ALA A 41 4.38 15.24 3.83
CA ALA A 41 3.35 14.61 3.01
C ALA A 41 2.34 13.80 3.84
N VAL A 42 2.49 13.74 5.15
CA VAL A 42 1.55 13.01 6.02
C VAL A 42 0.18 13.65 5.88
N GLY A 43 -0.83 12.81 5.63
CA GLY A 43 -2.19 13.26 5.43
C GLY A 43 -2.49 13.72 4.01
N ALA A 44 -1.47 13.94 3.19
CA ALA A 44 -1.64 14.38 1.80
C ALA A 44 -1.44 13.27 0.78
N CYS A 45 -1.06 12.08 1.22
CA CYS A 45 -0.92 10.91 0.35
C CYS A 45 -1.28 9.64 1.10
N ARG A 46 -1.69 8.64 0.35
CA ARG A 46 -2.12 7.36 0.92
C ARG A 46 -1.97 6.24 -0.09
N LEU A 47 -1.73 5.04 0.41
CA LEU A 47 -1.73 3.84 -0.42
C LEU A 47 -3.18 3.38 -0.58
N THR A 48 -3.69 3.35 -1.80
CA THR A 48 -5.09 3.03 -2.07
C THR A 48 -5.29 1.64 -2.67
N ASP A 49 -4.24 1.07 -3.26
CA ASP A 49 -4.35 -0.24 -3.87
C ASP A 49 -3.00 -0.94 -3.90
N LEU A 50 -3.05 -2.25 -3.83
CA LEU A 50 -1.88 -3.11 -3.96
C LEU A 50 -2.30 -4.33 -4.75
N SER A 51 -2.03 -4.32 -6.05
CA SER A 51 -2.43 -5.38 -6.97
C SER A 51 -1.35 -5.62 -7.99
N TYR A 52 -1.12 -6.89 -8.33
CA TYR A 52 -0.19 -7.27 -9.39
C TYR A 52 1.24 -6.73 -9.18
N GLY A 53 1.63 -6.59 -7.92
CA GLY A 53 2.94 -6.04 -7.60
C GLY A 53 3.04 -4.53 -7.74
N ILE A 54 1.94 -3.84 -7.93
CA ILE A 54 1.89 -2.39 -8.08
C ILE A 54 1.19 -1.78 -6.87
N ALA A 55 1.90 -0.91 -6.18
CA ALA A 55 1.33 -0.13 -5.08
C ALA A 55 0.90 1.23 -5.62
N THR A 56 -0.37 1.52 -5.55
CA THR A 56 -0.93 2.78 -6.03
C THR A 56 -1.01 3.77 -4.87
N ILE A 57 -0.36 4.90 -5.05
CA ILE A 57 -0.33 5.98 -4.08
C ILE A 57 -1.14 7.14 -4.63
N GLU A 58 -2.16 7.55 -3.90
CA GLU A 58 -2.96 8.71 -4.26
C GLU A 58 -2.50 9.91 -3.44
N THR A 59 -2.32 11.04 -4.10
CA THR A 59 -1.94 12.28 -3.45
C THR A 59 -3.01 13.35 -3.67
N ASP A 60 -3.03 14.33 -2.78
CA ASP A 60 -4.03 15.41 -2.86
C ASP A 60 -3.58 16.60 -3.71
N GLU A 61 -2.27 16.75 -3.89
CA GLU A 61 -1.72 17.93 -4.57
C GLU A 61 -0.59 17.54 -5.52
N PRO A 62 -0.43 18.24 -6.65
CA PRO A 62 0.66 17.95 -7.59
C PRO A 62 2.05 18.05 -7.00
N ILE A 63 2.26 18.98 -6.06
CA ILE A 63 3.57 19.13 -5.44
C ILE A 63 3.93 17.90 -4.61
N VAL A 64 2.95 17.30 -3.96
CA VAL A 64 3.15 16.07 -3.20
C VAL A 64 3.43 14.91 -4.15
N THR A 65 2.70 14.84 -5.26
CA THR A 65 2.94 13.84 -6.30
C THR A 65 4.39 13.89 -6.77
N GLN A 66 4.89 15.08 -7.07
CA GLN A 66 6.25 15.25 -7.52
C GLN A 66 7.26 14.81 -6.47
N GLU A 67 7.05 15.19 -5.24
CA GLU A 67 7.94 14.80 -4.14
C GLU A 67 8.01 13.29 -3.97
N ILE A 68 6.85 12.62 -4.00
CA ILE A 68 6.80 11.16 -3.88
C ILE A 68 7.49 10.50 -5.07
N ARG A 69 7.28 11.01 -6.28
CA ARG A 69 7.93 10.46 -7.47
C ARG A 69 9.44 10.59 -7.41
N LEU A 70 9.94 11.72 -6.93
CA LEU A 70 11.37 11.93 -6.80
C LEU A 70 12.01 10.96 -5.81
N ARG A 71 11.28 10.61 -4.76
CA ARG A 71 11.75 9.67 -3.75
C ARG A 71 11.29 8.25 -4.01
N GLY A 72 10.67 8.00 -5.16
CA GLY A 72 10.07 6.71 -5.48
C GLY A 72 10.98 5.51 -5.27
N PRO A 73 12.19 5.49 -5.83
CA PRO A 73 13.07 4.33 -5.66
C PRO A 73 13.42 4.04 -4.21
N GLU A 74 13.70 5.08 -3.41
CA GLU A 74 13.97 4.93 -1.99
C GLU A 74 12.75 4.40 -1.25
N LEU A 75 11.59 5.01 -1.51
CA LEU A 75 10.36 4.62 -0.86
C LEU A 75 9.95 3.19 -1.21
N LEU A 76 10.12 2.82 -2.48
CA LEU A 76 9.82 1.46 -2.93
C LEU A 76 10.67 0.44 -2.21
N THR A 77 11.96 0.71 -2.07
CA THR A 77 12.88 -0.20 -1.40
C THR A 77 12.50 -0.41 0.07
N VAL A 78 12.17 0.67 0.76
CA VAL A 78 11.77 0.58 2.17
C VAL A 78 10.43 -0.14 2.30
N LEU A 79 9.48 0.18 1.43
CA LEU A 79 8.17 -0.45 1.48
C LEU A 79 8.25 -1.96 1.22
N ARG A 80 9.10 -2.36 0.29
CA ARG A 80 9.33 -3.78 0.01
C ARG A 80 9.78 -4.54 1.25
N GLY A 81 10.60 -3.92 2.06
CA GLY A 81 11.10 -4.55 3.28
C GLY A 81 10.07 -4.57 4.41
N ALA A 82 9.04 -3.75 4.32
CA ALA A 82 8.07 -3.56 5.39
C ALA A 82 6.81 -4.41 5.22
N ILE A 83 6.56 -4.95 4.04
CA ILE A 83 5.35 -5.72 3.76
C ILE A 83 5.69 -7.08 3.18
N ARG A 84 4.74 -8.01 3.31
CA ARG A 84 4.93 -9.40 2.88
C ARG A 84 4.69 -9.58 1.39
N THR A 85 3.75 -8.84 0.85
CA THR A 85 3.37 -8.94 -0.56
C THR A 85 4.47 -8.34 -1.44
N PRO A 86 4.92 -9.05 -2.48
CA PRO A 86 5.94 -8.51 -3.37
C PRO A 86 5.44 -7.27 -4.10
N ILE A 87 6.25 -6.21 -4.09
CA ILE A 87 5.97 -4.99 -4.82
C ILE A 87 7.14 -4.74 -5.79
N ARG A 88 6.81 -4.47 -7.03
CA ARG A 88 7.81 -4.16 -8.04
C ARG A 88 7.75 -2.72 -8.52
N GLN A 89 6.66 -2.02 -8.23
CA GLN A 89 6.46 -0.68 -8.76
C GLN A 89 5.56 0.15 -7.84
N LEU A 90 5.85 1.43 -7.74
CA LEU A 90 4.95 2.42 -7.16
C LEU A 90 4.28 3.18 -8.30
N ARG A 91 2.97 3.35 -8.22
CA ARG A 91 2.20 4.16 -9.14
C ARG A 91 1.65 5.33 -8.35
N VAL A 92 2.05 6.53 -8.73
CA VAL A 92 1.63 7.73 -8.01
C VAL A 92 0.65 8.52 -8.85
N THR A 93 -0.52 8.79 -8.28
CA THR A 93 -1.57 9.53 -8.97
C THR A 93 -1.99 10.73 -8.12
N THR A 94 -2.40 11.80 -8.78
CA THR A 94 -2.93 12.97 -8.11
C THR A 94 -4.45 12.90 -8.14
N ARG A 95 -5.07 13.14 -6.99
CA ARG A 95 -6.52 13.14 -6.90
C ARG A 95 -7.08 14.37 -7.60
N HIS A 96 -8.05 14.14 -8.48
CA HIS A 96 -8.78 15.22 -9.13
C HIS A 96 -10.09 15.45 -8.40
N VAL A 97 -10.34 16.67 -8.09
CA VAL A 97 -11.58 17.06 -7.43
C VAL A 97 -12.54 17.65 -8.42
#